data_7bebf04775932bcc43a9d0685f9a0050
#
_entry.id   7bebf04775932bcc43a9d0685f9a0050
#
_cell.length_a   1.000
_cell.length_b   1.000
_cell.length_c   1.000
_cell.angle_alpha   90.00
_cell.angle_beta   90.00
_cell.angle_gamma   90.00
#
_symmetry.space_group_name_H-M   'P 1'
#
loop_
_entity.id
_entity.type
_entity.pdbx_description
1 polymer ?
#
loop_
_entity_poly.entity_id
_entity_poly.type
_entity_poly.pdbx_seq_one_letter_code
_entity_poly.pdbx_strand_id
1 'polypeptide(L)'
;MKKIDMTHGPIGRKTIRFALLLALTGMLQQVFNTIDTIIMGQFVGKEAMAAVGSNTPIISLIVTFFIGISIGANVVISQMTGKGDREGVHRAVFSTLVFALAAGIVMTCLSEAVAEPLLSLLQVPDALMPLSARYLRIFFLALPGILVYNFASAVFRSQGDTKTPLFCLAAAGVIKVIISYTLVAFFHQGVAAVAISTTCATLLSSAMLVTILLRSTHEIHLECRASLFDLYILREILRIGTPAGVQAAVFCLSNIVIQSAINSLGADVMAASAAAFNLDILCYIFVNAFGQACTTFVGQNYGAGDMARCRRVGVITTLQNLVVCVIIGAPILYFSPSLLALFTSDVMVISYGVTRMGYIILAEPLNLAIEMISAYLRGFGNSLSPALITIVGICGFRILYMWAVFPAIPSFDCLMTVYPLSWFVTAVGLSVLLFKTRKKYILG
;
A
#
# COMPACT_ATOMS: atom_id res chain seq x y z
N MET A 1 7.22 -21.72 -13.08
CA MET A 1 6.44 -21.73 -11.82
C MET A 1 4.96 -21.86 -12.15
N LYS A 2 4.16 -22.62 -11.35
CA LYS A 2 2.71 -22.80 -11.65
C LYS A 2 1.97 -21.49 -11.42
N LYS A 3 1.55 -20.83 -12.51
CA LYS A 3 0.64 -19.68 -12.47
C LYS A 3 -0.74 -20.11 -11.94
N ILE A 4 -1.43 -19.21 -11.25
CA ILE A 4 -2.82 -19.43 -10.86
C ILE A 4 -3.70 -19.05 -12.06
N ASP A 5 -4.35 -20.06 -12.66
CA ASP A 5 -5.39 -19.79 -13.66
C ASP A 5 -6.61 -19.16 -12.98
N MET A 6 -6.94 -17.91 -13.36
CA MET A 6 -7.99 -17.12 -12.73
C MET A 6 -9.34 -17.26 -13.42
N THR A 7 -9.34 -17.73 -14.66
CA THR A 7 -10.53 -17.83 -15.52
C THR A 7 -11.27 -19.14 -15.38
N HIS A 8 -10.61 -20.22 -14.92
CA HIS A 8 -11.22 -21.55 -14.77
C HIS A 8 -11.06 -22.12 -13.35
N GLY A 9 -11.84 -23.13 -13.01
CA GLY A 9 -11.75 -23.90 -11.77
C GLY A 9 -12.26 -23.17 -10.51
N PRO A 10 -11.98 -23.68 -9.31
CA PRO A 10 -12.56 -23.19 -8.05
C PRO A 10 -12.01 -21.81 -7.67
N ILE A 11 -12.89 -20.82 -7.54
CA ILE A 11 -12.54 -19.44 -7.22
C ILE A 11 -11.93 -19.37 -5.82
N GLY A 12 -12.63 -19.87 -4.80
CA GLY A 12 -12.28 -19.64 -3.40
C GLY A 12 -10.87 -20.13 -3.02
N ARG A 13 -10.46 -21.33 -3.47
CA ARG A 13 -9.10 -21.84 -3.19
C ARG A 13 -8.01 -21.03 -3.88
N LYS A 14 -8.30 -20.48 -5.05
CA LYS A 14 -7.34 -19.71 -5.86
C LYS A 14 -7.19 -18.30 -5.31
N THR A 15 -8.29 -17.65 -4.97
CA THR A 15 -8.28 -16.27 -4.42
C THR A 15 -7.62 -16.21 -3.04
N ILE A 16 -7.95 -17.14 -2.13
CA ILE A 16 -7.32 -17.18 -0.81
C ILE A 16 -5.80 -17.42 -0.90
N ARG A 17 -5.36 -18.35 -1.77
CA ARG A 17 -3.92 -18.61 -1.97
C ARG A 17 -3.21 -17.38 -2.54
N PHE A 18 -3.84 -16.67 -3.47
CA PHE A 18 -3.30 -15.46 -4.06
C PHE A 18 -3.20 -14.33 -3.02
N ALA A 19 -4.30 -14.09 -2.28
CA ALA A 19 -4.36 -13.05 -1.26
C ALA A 19 -3.40 -13.30 -0.09
N LEU A 20 -3.28 -14.55 0.40
CA LEU A 20 -2.35 -14.87 1.49
C LEU A 20 -0.88 -14.63 1.10
N LEU A 21 -0.49 -14.92 -0.13
CA LEU A 21 0.87 -14.62 -0.60
C LEU A 21 1.12 -13.10 -0.73
N LEU A 22 0.10 -12.33 -1.11
CA LEU A 22 0.19 -10.87 -1.11
C LEU A 22 0.28 -10.31 0.31
N ALA A 23 -0.54 -10.83 1.23
CA ALA A 23 -0.48 -10.44 2.64
C ALA A 23 0.90 -10.75 3.23
N LEU A 24 1.46 -11.93 2.92
CA LEU A 24 2.82 -12.30 3.34
C LEU A 24 3.88 -11.33 2.79
N THR A 25 3.70 -10.84 1.54
CA THR A 25 4.57 -9.79 0.97
C THR A 25 4.49 -8.51 1.79
N GLY A 26 3.29 -8.06 2.13
CA GLY A 26 3.08 -6.86 2.97
C GLY A 26 3.63 -7.02 4.38
N MET A 27 3.41 -8.18 5.01
CA MET A 27 3.97 -8.48 6.34
C MET A 27 5.50 -8.48 6.31
N LEU A 28 6.11 -9.07 5.28
CA LEU A 28 7.56 -9.08 5.14
C LEU A 28 8.13 -7.68 4.97
N GLN A 29 7.47 -6.80 4.21
CA GLN A 29 7.85 -5.39 4.13
C GLN A 29 7.78 -4.71 5.50
N GLN A 30 6.73 -4.95 6.27
CA GLN A 30 6.58 -4.38 7.62
C GLN A 30 7.68 -4.89 8.56
N VAL A 31 8.04 -6.16 8.51
CA VAL A 31 9.15 -6.73 9.29
C VAL A 31 10.47 -6.04 8.94
N PHE A 32 10.78 -5.83 7.67
CA PHE A 32 12.00 -5.11 7.27
C PHE A 32 12.02 -3.66 7.73
N ASN A 33 10.88 -2.95 7.71
CA ASN A 33 10.79 -1.59 8.24
C ASN A 33 11.01 -1.56 9.76
N THR A 34 10.48 -2.55 10.47
CA THR A 34 10.68 -2.68 11.92
C THR A 34 12.15 -2.97 12.25
N ILE A 35 12.81 -3.85 11.50
CA ILE A 35 14.25 -4.14 11.68
C ILE A 35 15.08 -2.87 11.46
N ASP A 36 14.80 -2.08 10.44
CA ASP A 36 15.49 -0.80 10.21
C ASP A 36 15.37 0.13 11.43
N THR A 37 14.17 0.24 11.97
CA THR A 37 13.91 1.07 13.16
C THR A 37 14.69 0.57 14.38
N ILE A 38 14.77 -0.75 14.57
CA ILE A 38 15.55 -1.37 15.66
C ILE A 38 17.05 -1.08 15.47
N ILE A 39 17.59 -1.29 14.27
CA ILE A 39 19.00 -1.00 13.98
C ILE A 39 19.32 0.46 14.25
N MET A 40 18.46 1.39 13.79
CA MET A 40 18.66 2.82 14.03
C MET A 40 18.60 3.17 15.52
N GLY A 41 17.64 2.64 16.25
CA GLY A 41 17.48 2.93 17.67
C GLY A 41 18.63 2.40 18.54
N GLN A 42 19.10 1.18 18.26
CA GLN A 42 20.14 0.54 19.08
C GLN A 42 21.56 1.00 18.75
N PHE A 43 21.87 1.25 17.50
CA PHE A 43 23.25 1.49 17.07
C PHE A 43 23.57 2.94 16.71
N VAL A 44 22.54 3.77 16.35
CA VAL A 44 22.79 5.16 15.93
C VAL A 44 22.26 6.16 16.94
N GLY A 45 21.12 5.88 17.54
CA GLY A 45 20.53 6.69 18.58
C GLY A 45 19.24 7.40 18.22
N LYS A 46 18.66 8.10 19.21
CA LYS A 46 17.32 8.69 19.12
C LYS A 46 17.19 9.82 18.09
N GLU A 47 18.24 10.61 17.88
CA GLU A 47 18.21 11.71 16.90
C GLU A 47 18.13 11.19 15.47
N ALA A 48 18.88 10.13 15.15
CA ALA A 48 18.82 9.48 13.86
C ALA A 48 17.45 8.83 13.61
N MET A 49 16.88 8.23 14.64
CA MET A 49 15.53 7.64 14.56
C MET A 49 14.46 8.73 14.32
N ALA A 50 14.59 9.88 14.97
CA ALA A 50 13.72 11.04 14.76
C ALA A 50 13.87 11.62 13.34
N ALA A 51 15.10 11.71 12.84
CA ALA A 51 15.38 12.17 11.47
C ALA A 51 14.80 11.23 10.41
N VAL A 52 14.89 9.91 10.58
CA VAL A 52 14.23 8.94 9.67
C VAL A 52 12.71 9.03 9.78
N GLY A 53 12.18 9.13 11.00
CA GLY A 53 10.74 9.25 11.25
C GLY A 53 10.11 10.48 10.61
N SER A 54 10.79 11.65 10.63
CA SER A 54 10.30 12.88 10.01
C SER A 54 10.18 12.80 8.48
N ASN A 55 10.91 11.90 7.83
CA ASN A 55 10.83 11.65 6.39
C ASN A 55 9.68 10.72 5.99
N THR A 56 9.15 9.93 6.93
CA THR A 56 8.14 8.90 6.64
C THR A 56 6.90 9.44 5.92
N PRO A 57 6.31 10.60 6.27
CA PRO A 57 5.15 11.14 5.56
C PRO A 57 5.42 11.44 4.09
N ILE A 58 6.57 12.04 3.77
CA ILE A 58 6.97 12.38 2.39
C ILE A 58 7.15 11.10 1.57
N ILE A 59 7.91 10.15 2.12
CA ILE A 59 8.18 8.86 1.50
C ILE A 59 6.88 8.10 1.25
N SER A 60 6.02 8.00 2.27
CA SER A 60 4.74 7.31 2.17
C SER A 60 3.85 7.93 1.11
N LEU A 61 3.77 9.26 1.05
CA LEU A 61 2.97 9.98 0.06
C LEU A 61 3.41 9.62 -1.38
N ILE A 62 4.70 9.70 -1.66
CA ILE A 62 5.25 9.44 -3.00
C ILE A 62 5.09 7.95 -3.36
N VAL A 63 5.50 7.06 -2.47
CA VAL A 63 5.49 5.62 -2.74
C VAL A 63 4.06 5.10 -2.90
N THR A 64 3.11 5.48 -2.03
CA THR A 64 1.72 5.02 -2.13
C THR A 64 1.01 5.58 -3.37
N PHE A 65 1.33 6.80 -3.80
CA PHE A 65 0.83 7.36 -5.06
C PHE A 65 1.22 6.47 -6.25
N PHE A 66 2.48 6.08 -6.37
CA PHE A 66 2.94 5.23 -7.48
C PHE A 66 2.49 3.77 -7.33
N ILE A 67 2.35 3.25 -6.11
CA ILE A 67 1.70 1.95 -5.88
C ILE A 67 0.27 1.97 -6.42
N GLY A 68 -0.49 3.05 -6.16
CA GLY A 68 -1.82 3.23 -6.72
C GLY A 68 -1.82 3.24 -8.27
N ILE A 69 -0.87 3.92 -8.89
CA ILE A 69 -0.72 3.90 -10.36
C ILE A 69 -0.42 2.48 -10.87
N SER A 70 0.40 1.71 -10.16
CA SER A 70 0.73 0.32 -10.54
C SER A 70 -0.48 -0.61 -10.55
N ILE A 71 -1.55 -0.29 -9.80
CA ILE A 71 -2.83 -1.00 -9.87
C ILE A 71 -3.45 -0.86 -11.26
N GLY A 72 -3.31 0.31 -11.90
CA GLY A 72 -3.76 0.52 -13.28
C GLY A 72 -3.08 -0.44 -14.26
N ALA A 73 -1.77 -0.63 -14.13
CA ALA A 73 -1.03 -1.61 -14.92
C ALA A 73 -1.54 -3.04 -14.69
N ASN A 74 -1.75 -3.42 -13.41
CA ASN A 74 -2.32 -4.73 -13.08
C ASN A 74 -3.70 -4.94 -13.75
N VAL A 75 -4.59 -3.95 -13.69
CA VAL A 75 -5.93 -4.05 -14.27
C VAL A 75 -5.88 -4.19 -15.80
N VAL A 76 -5.15 -3.31 -16.49
CA VAL A 76 -5.06 -3.31 -17.96
C VAL A 76 -4.47 -4.63 -18.46
N ILE A 77 -3.34 -5.07 -17.87
CA ILE A 77 -2.68 -6.32 -18.26
C ILE A 77 -3.57 -7.53 -17.93
N SER A 78 -4.27 -7.53 -16.79
CA SER A 78 -5.21 -8.59 -16.42
C SER A 78 -6.35 -8.71 -17.43
N GLN A 79 -6.93 -7.59 -17.86
CA GLN A 79 -8.00 -7.57 -18.87
C GLN A 79 -7.51 -8.06 -20.23
N MET A 80 -6.31 -7.63 -20.67
CA MET A 80 -5.70 -8.10 -21.92
C MET A 80 -5.40 -9.60 -21.86
N THR A 81 -4.87 -10.07 -20.73
CA THR A 81 -4.65 -11.52 -20.51
C THR A 81 -5.95 -12.31 -20.58
N GLY A 82 -7.02 -11.81 -19.94
CA GLY A 82 -8.34 -12.45 -20.01
C GLY A 82 -8.91 -12.50 -21.43
N LYS A 83 -8.65 -11.48 -22.25
CA LYS A 83 -9.02 -11.46 -23.69
C LYS A 83 -8.19 -12.40 -24.55
N GLY A 84 -7.05 -12.90 -24.06
CA GLY A 84 -6.08 -13.65 -24.86
C GLY A 84 -5.26 -12.77 -25.82
N ASP A 85 -5.22 -11.46 -25.60
CA ASP A 85 -4.48 -10.49 -26.40
C ASP A 85 -2.99 -10.46 -25.98
N ARG A 86 -2.22 -11.41 -26.53
CA ARG A 86 -0.80 -11.57 -26.20
C ARG A 86 0.03 -10.35 -26.63
N GLU A 87 -0.24 -9.80 -27.81
CA GLU A 87 0.50 -8.65 -28.34
C GLU A 87 0.23 -7.41 -27.47
N GLY A 88 -1.02 -7.16 -27.08
CA GLY A 88 -1.40 -6.12 -26.12
C GLY A 88 -0.71 -6.30 -24.78
N VAL A 89 -0.58 -7.53 -24.27
CA VAL A 89 0.15 -7.81 -23.02
C VAL A 89 1.63 -7.44 -23.17
N HIS A 90 2.32 -7.81 -24.25
CA HIS A 90 3.73 -7.45 -24.48
C HIS A 90 3.92 -5.93 -24.53
N ARG A 91 3.07 -5.21 -25.26
CA ARG A 91 3.10 -3.73 -25.31
C ARG A 91 2.84 -3.11 -23.94
N ALA A 92 1.86 -3.64 -23.19
CA ALA A 92 1.53 -3.14 -21.87
C ALA A 92 2.68 -3.36 -20.87
N VAL A 93 3.33 -4.52 -20.88
CA VAL A 93 4.48 -4.83 -20.03
C VAL A 93 5.64 -3.87 -20.31
N PHE A 94 6.00 -3.69 -21.58
CA PHE A 94 7.09 -2.81 -21.97
C PHE A 94 6.79 -1.35 -21.60
N SER A 95 5.60 -0.82 -22.00
CA SER A 95 5.20 0.56 -21.69
C SER A 95 5.14 0.82 -20.17
N THR A 96 4.69 -0.16 -19.39
CA THR A 96 4.63 -0.10 -17.92
C THR A 96 6.01 0.06 -17.30
N LEU A 97 6.97 -0.75 -17.72
CA LEU A 97 8.33 -0.73 -17.14
C LEU A 97 9.13 0.50 -17.58
N VAL A 98 8.97 0.94 -18.83
CA VAL A 98 9.56 2.20 -19.32
C VAL A 98 9.01 3.38 -18.53
N PHE A 99 7.69 3.44 -18.33
CA PHE A 99 7.08 4.49 -17.50
C PHE A 99 7.61 4.45 -16.06
N ALA A 100 7.68 3.27 -15.43
CA ALA A 100 8.16 3.13 -14.06
C ALA A 100 9.60 3.62 -13.89
N LEU A 101 10.49 3.25 -14.82
CA LEU A 101 11.87 3.69 -14.82
C LEU A 101 11.99 5.19 -15.05
N ALA A 102 11.31 5.71 -16.08
CA ALA A 102 11.33 7.14 -16.41
C ALA A 102 10.78 7.99 -15.26
N ALA A 103 9.62 7.62 -14.69
CA ALA A 103 9.04 8.30 -13.55
C ALA A 103 9.97 8.26 -12.31
N GLY A 104 10.61 7.12 -12.05
CA GLY A 104 11.57 6.99 -10.97
C GLY A 104 12.78 7.91 -11.14
N ILE A 105 13.35 7.97 -12.34
CA ILE A 105 14.48 8.87 -12.66
C ILE A 105 14.05 10.34 -12.52
N VAL A 106 12.90 10.71 -13.08
CA VAL A 106 12.37 12.08 -12.97
C VAL A 106 12.18 12.47 -11.51
N MET A 107 11.58 11.60 -10.70
CA MET A 107 11.39 11.85 -9.27
C MET A 107 12.72 11.98 -8.53
N THR A 108 13.72 11.17 -8.87
CA THR A 108 15.07 11.29 -8.31
C THR A 108 15.72 12.63 -8.67
N CYS A 109 15.63 13.05 -9.94
CA CYS A 109 16.17 14.36 -10.37
C CYS A 109 15.48 15.55 -9.70
N LEU A 110 14.16 15.47 -9.49
CA LEU A 110 13.40 16.50 -8.79
C LEU A 110 13.71 16.56 -7.29
N SER A 111 14.14 15.46 -6.71
CA SER A 111 14.34 15.32 -5.27
C SER A 111 15.35 16.29 -4.68
N GLU A 112 16.42 16.59 -5.41
CA GLU A 112 17.44 17.55 -4.96
C GLU A 112 16.86 18.95 -4.78
N ALA A 113 15.93 19.35 -5.68
CA ALA A 113 15.29 20.65 -5.60
C ALA A 113 14.20 20.74 -4.51
N VAL A 114 13.56 19.61 -4.17
CA VAL A 114 12.38 19.63 -3.30
C VAL A 114 12.63 19.06 -1.89
N ALA A 115 13.76 18.39 -1.63
CA ALA A 115 14.01 17.74 -0.35
C ALA A 115 13.95 18.70 0.84
N GLU A 116 14.71 19.78 0.83
CA GLU A 116 14.73 20.75 1.92
C GLU A 116 13.41 21.56 2.05
N PRO A 117 12.80 22.07 0.95
CA PRO A 117 11.49 22.70 1.02
C PRO A 117 10.40 21.79 1.62
N LEU A 118 10.39 20.50 1.27
CA LEU A 118 9.42 19.56 1.83
C LEU A 118 9.63 19.32 3.34
N LEU A 119 10.88 19.22 3.79
CA LEU A 119 11.19 19.06 5.21
C LEU A 119 10.86 20.33 6.00
N SER A 120 11.10 21.50 5.44
CA SER A 120 10.73 22.80 6.04
C SER A 120 9.20 22.92 6.17
N LEU A 121 8.44 22.47 5.16
CA LEU A 121 6.98 22.42 5.19
C LEU A 121 6.45 21.53 6.32
N LEU A 122 7.17 20.46 6.64
CA LEU A 122 6.86 19.55 7.76
C LEU A 122 7.38 20.07 9.11
N GLN A 123 7.97 21.29 9.15
CA GLN A 123 8.49 21.90 10.35
C GLN A 123 9.53 21.03 11.09
N VAL A 124 10.39 20.36 10.33
CA VAL A 124 11.50 19.59 10.91
C VAL A 124 12.44 20.52 11.63
N PRO A 125 12.79 20.25 12.90
CA PRO A 125 13.71 21.10 13.68
C PRO A 125 15.06 21.30 12.97
N ASP A 126 15.62 22.52 13.04
CA ASP A 126 16.90 22.86 12.40
C ASP A 126 18.05 21.91 12.78
N ALA A 127 18.06 21.43 14.04
CA ALA A 127 19.05 20.47 14.50
C ALA A 127 19.00 19.11 13.78
N LEU A 128 17.83 18.70 13.30
CA LEU A 128 17.63 17.43 12.57
C LEU A 128 17.65 17.61 11.05
N MET A 129 17.55 18.84 10.54
CA MET A 129 17.45 19.13 9.12
C MET A 129 18.58 18.51 8.30
N PRO A 130 19.88 18.59 8.68
CA PRO A 130 20.96 18.00 7.89
C PRO A 130 20.87 16.45 7.80
N LEU A 131 20.48 15.79 8.90
CA LEU A 131 20.33 14.35 8.94
C LEU A 131 19.13 13.89 8.12
N SER A 132 17.99 14.57 8.25
CA SER A 132 16.76 14.30 7.51
C SER A 132 16.96 14.52 6.01
N ALA A 133 17.57 15.64 5.61
CA ALA A 133 17.85 15.94 4.21
C ALA A 133 18.81 14.90 3.59
N ARG A 134 19.87 14.52 4.29
CA ARG A 134 20.81 13.50 3.83
C ARG A 134 20.10 12.14 3.62
N TYR A 135 19.27 11.73 4.58
CA TYR A 135 18.49 10.49 4.46
C TYR A 135 17.55 10.55 3.26
N LEU A 136 16.78 11.63 3.11
CA LEU A 136 15.79 11.78 2.06
C LEU A 136 16.41 11.79 0.66
N ARG A 137 17.52 12.50 0.47
CA ARG A 137 18.28 12.53 -0.80
C ARG A 137 18.76 11.14 -1.20
N ILE A 138 19.35 10.37 -0.27
CA ILE A 138 19.79 9.00 -0.55
C ILE A 138 18.58 8.09 -0.82
N PHE A 139 17.49 8.25 -0.06
CA PHE A 139 16.27 7.46 -0.29
C PHE A 139 15.67 7.73 -1.68
N PHE A 140 15.72 8.94 -2.18
CA PHE A 140 15.20 9.25 -3.50
C PHE A 140 15.98 8.55 -4.63
N LEU A 141 17.24 8.19 -4.43
CA LEU A 141 17.99 7.33 -5.36
C LEU A 141 17.40 5.91 -5.43
N ALA A 142 16.61 5.50 -4.44
CA ALA A 142 15.90 4.22 -4.45
C ALA A 142 14.63 4.24 -5.32
N LEU A 143 14.08 5.42 -5.64
CA LEU A 143 12.78 5.53 -6.33
C LEU A 143 12.72 4.78 -7.67
N PRO A 144 13.72 4.82 -8.55
CA PRO A 144 13.70 4.00 -9.76
C PRO A 144 13.52 2.51 -9.45
N GLY A 145 14.27 1.99 -8.47
CA GLY A 145 14.15 0.60 -8.01
C GLY A 145 12.78 0.31 -7.39
N ILE A 146 12.28 1.18 -6.52
CA ILE A 146 10.97 1.05 -5.88
C ILE A 146 9.86 1.01 -6.93
N LEU A 147 9.86 1.94 -7.88
CA LEU A 147 8.84 2.01 -8.92
C LEU A 147 8.91 0.79 -9.83
N VAL A 148 10.07 0.47 -10.36
CA VAL A 148 10.25 -0.72 -11.22
C VAL A 148 9.82 -1.99 -10.49
N TYR A 149 10.17 -2.17 -9.22
CA TYR A 149 9.72 -3.31 -8.42
C TYR A 149 8.18 -3.37 -8.31
N ASN A 150 7.51 -2.25 -7.98
CA ASN A 150 6.06 -2.22 -7.81
C ASN A 150 5.31 -2.48 -9.12
N PHE A 151 5.74 -1.88 -10.21
CA PHE A 151 5.13 -2.06 -11.53
C PHE A 151 5.42 -3.47 -12.10
N ALA A 152 6.65 -3.98 -11.97
CA ALA A 152 6.95 -5.37 -12.34
C ALA A 152 6.16 -6.37 -11.50
N SER A 153 6.02 -6.12 -10.19
CA SER A 153 5.16 -6.94 -9.32
C SER A 153 3.70 -6.91 -9.77
N ALA A 154 3.19 -5.77 -10.25
CA ALA A 154 1.86 -5.65 -10.82
C ALA A 154 1.71 -6.49 -12.09
N VAL A 155 2.73 -6.54 -12.96
CA VAL A 155 2.79 -7.42 -14.13
C VAL A 155 2.71 -8.89 -13.72
N PHE A 156 3.50 -9.34 -12.76
CA PHE A 156 3.43 -10.74 -12.28
C PHE A 156 2.08 -11.06 -11.65
N ARG A 157 1.53 -10.16 -10.83
CA ARG A 157 0.21 -10.31 -10.21
C ARG A 157 -0.89 -10.46 -11.25
N SER A 158 -0.86 -9.66 -12.31
CA SER A 158 -1.85 -9.73 -13.39
C SER A 158 -1.94 -11.12 -14.05
N GLN A 159 -0.85 -11.91 -13.97
CA GLN A 159 -0.75 -13.27 -14.50
C GLN A 159 -0.99 -14.37 -13.45
N GLY A 160 -1.36 -13.98 -12.22
CA GLY A 160 -1.56 -14.95 -11.15
C GLY A 160 -0.29 -15.42 -10.44
N ASP A 161 0.84 -14.77 -10.67
CA ASP A 161 2.08 -15.07 -9.98
C ASP A 161 2.37 -14.04 -8.88
N THR A 162 2.08 -14.40 -7.64
CA THR A 162 2.41 -13.61 -6.45
C THR A 162 3.67 -14.12 -5.75
N LYS A 163 4.17 -15.30 -6.15
CA LYS A 163 5.33 -15.92 -5.52
C LYS A 163 6.64 -15.28 -5.96
N THR A 164 6.77 -15.02 -7.25
CA THR A 164 8.00 -14.45 -7.81
C THR A 164 8.34 -13.09 -7.17
N PRO A 165 7.42 -12.11 -7.08
CA PRO A 165 7.68 -10.87 -6.36
C PRO A 165 8.01 -11.05 -4.88
N LEU A 166 7.32 -11.98 -4.20
CA LEU A 166 7.60 -12.30 -2.80
C LEU A 166 9.03 -12.83 -2.59
N PHE A 167 9.48 -13.78 -3.43
CA PHE A 167 10.84 -14.32 -3.31
C PHE A 167 11.92 -13.28 -3.62
N CYS A 168 11.72 -12.44 -4.64
CA CYS A 168 12.65 -11.35 -4.94
C CYS A 168 12.73 -10.34 -3.78
N LEU A 169 11.59 -10.01 -3.17
CA LEU A 169 11.55 -9.13 -2.01
C LEU A 169 12.25 -9.77 -0.80
N ALA A 170 12.00 -11.05 -0.53
CA ALA A 170 12.60 -11.76 0.59
C ALA A 170 14.14 -11.83 0.46
N ALA A 171 14.63 -12.20 -0.70
CA ALA A 171 16.06 -12.26 -0.96
C ALA A 171 16.73 -10.87 -0.83
N ALA A 172 16.15 -9.85 -1.44
CA ALA A 172 16.66 -8.49 -1.35
C ALA A 172 16.56 -7.93 0.08
N GLY A 173 15.50 -8.29 0.82
CA GLY A 173 15.30 -7.87 2.21
C GLY A 173 16.34 -8.46 3.17
N VAL A 174 16.70 -9.73 3.00
CA VAL A 174 17.81 -10.33 3.79
C VAL A 174 19.12 -9.58 3.51
N ILE A 175 19.41 -9.30 2.25
CA ILE A 175 20.61 -8.53 1.85
C ILE A 175 20.55 -7.11 2.42
N LYS A 176 19.38 -6.47 2.41
CA LYS A 176 19.15 -5.16 3.04
C LYS A 176 19.56 -5.15 4.51
N VAL A 177 19.09 -6.14 5.29
CA VAL A 177 19.42 -6.24 6.72
C VAL A 177 20.91 -6.41 6.93
N ILE A 178 21.56 -7.26 6.13
CA ILE A 178 23.00 -7.48 6.22
C ILE A 178 23.77 -6.19 5.91
N ILE A 179 23.42 -5.49 4.83
CA ILE A 179 24.06 -4.21 4.44
C ILE A 179 23.82 -3.16 5.52
N SER A 180 22.58 -3.00 5.99
CA SER A 180 22.23 -2.01 7.01
C SER A 180 23.02 -2.23 8.30
N TYR A 181 23.06 -3.47 8.80
CA TYR A 181 23.81 -3.83 9.98
C TYR A 181 25.32 -3.59 9.80
N THR A 182 25.88 -4.02 8.68
CA THR A 182 27.31 -3.85 8.37
C THR A 182 27.70 -2.37 8.29
N LEU A 183 26.92 -1.55 7.59
CA LEU A 183 27.21 -0.11 7.45
C LEU A 183 27.06 0.64 8.77
N VAL A 184 26.13 0.23 9.64
CA VAL A 184 25.95 0.86 10.95
C VAL A 184 27.02 0.39 11.95
N ALA A 185 27.20 -0.94 12.09
CA ALA A 185 28.05 -1.51 13.14
C ALA A 185 29.54 -1.34 12.85
N PHE A 186 29.99 -1.45 11.59
CA PHE A 186 31.41 -1.41 11.24
C PHE A 186 31.85 -0.09 10.59
N PHE A 187 30.97 0.56 9.83
CA PHE A 187 31.33 1.78 9.09
C PHE A 187 30.75 3.06 9.73
N HIS A 188 29.94 2.95 10.78
CA HIS A 188 29.36 4.07 11.52
C HIS A 188 28.63 5.11 10.65
N GLN A 189 27.99 4.67 9.55
CA GLN A 189 27.36 5.56 8.56
C GLN A 189 26.04 6.23 9.04
N GLY A 190 25.58 5.95 10.24
CA GLY A 190 24.38 6.59 10.79
C GLY A 190 23.13 6.40 9.93
N VAL A 191 22.37 7.49 9.74
CA VAL A 191 21.11 7.48 8.96
C VAL A 191 21.31 7.06 7.49
N ALA A 192 22.48 7.35 6.91
CA ALA A 192 22.79 7.01 5.53
C ALA A 192 22.81 5.49 5.30
N ALA A 193 23.19 4.70 6.30
CA ALA A 193 23.26 3.24 6.20
C ALA A 193 21.92 2.62 5.82
N VAL A 194 20.82 3.05 6.47
CA VAL A 194 19.46 2.54 6.20
C VAL A 194 18.97 2.99 4.83
N ALA A 195 19.24 4.23 4.44
CA ALA A 195 18.89 4.71 3.10
C ALA A 195 19.65 3.98 2.00
N ILE A 196 20.98 3.77 2.15
CA ILE A 196 21.81 3.03 1.20
C ILE A 196 21.36 1.56 1.10
N SER A 197 21.14 0.89 2.24
CA SER A 197 20.68 -0.51 2.24
C SER A 197 19.32 -0.66 1.56
N THR A 198 18.40 0.29 1.76
CA THR A 198 17.09 0.32 1.08
C THR A 198 17.29 0.53 -0.43
N THR A 199 18.16 1.44 -0.84
CA THR A 199 18.47 1.67 -2.26
C THR A 199 19.04 0.42 -2.91
N CYS A 200 20.03 -0.22 -2.30
CA CYS A 200 20.63 -1.46 -2.82
C CYS A 200 19.60 -2.59 -2.93
N ALA A 201 18.75 -2.77 -1.90
CA ALA A 201 17.75 -3.82 -1.89
C ALA A 201 16.67 -3.63 -2.94
N THR A 202 16.19 -2.39 -3.12
CA THR A 202 15.16 -2.10 -4.12
C THR A 202 15.67 -2.22 -5.54
N LEU A 203 16.89 -1.77 -5.80
CA LEU A 203 17.55 -1.98 -7.09
C LEU A 203 17.79 -3.47 -7.36
N LEU A 204 18.21 -4.25 -6.35
CA LEU A 204 18.41 -5.68 -6.50
C LEU A 204 17.09 -6.40 -6.78
N SER A 205 16.02 -6.15 -5.99
CA SER A 205 14.72 -6.79 -6.18
C SER A 205 14.11 -6.44 -7.53
N SER A 206 14.24 -5.19 -7.98
CA SER A 206 13.77 -4.76 -9.31
C SER A 206 14.58 -5.41 -10.44
N ALA A 207 15.91 -5.47 -10.32
CA ALA A 207 16.78 -6.13 -11.30
C ALA A 207 16.45 -7.63 -11.39
N MET A 208 16.22 -8.31 -10.27
CA MET A 208 15.78 -9.71 -10.25
C MET A 208 14.46 -9.91 -11.01
N LEU A 209 13.44 -9.08 -10.73
CA LEU A 209 12.15 -9.18 -11.42
C LEU A 209 12.28 -8.92 -12.93
N VAL A 210 13.00 -7.86 -13.32
CA VAL A 210 13.24 -7.53 -14.73
C VAL A 210 14.01 -8.68 -15.43
N THR A 211 15.02 -9.24 -14.78
CA THR A 211 15.77 -10.39 -15.33
C THR A 211 14.86 -11.61 -15.54
N ILE A 212 13.95 -11.87 -14.61
CA ILE A 212 12.98 -12.96 -14.75
C ILE A 212 12.02 -12.68 -15.91
N LEU A 213 11.55 -11.43 -16.09
CA LEU A 213 10.71 -11.04 -17.23
C LEU A 213 11.45 -11.20 -18.56
N LEU A 214 12.71 -10.80 -18.64
CA LEU A 214 13.55 -10.96 -19.85
C LEU A 214 13.82 -12.43 -20.21
N ARG A 215 13.89 -13.31 -19.21
CA ARG A 215 14.11 -14.75 -19.40
C ARG A 215 12.84 -15.57 -19.46
N SER A 216 11.69 -14.94 -19.25
CA SER A 216 10.40 -15.64 -19.26
C SER A 216 10.07 -16.15 -20.68
N THR A 217 9.60 -17.37 -20.78
CA THR A 217 9.02 -17.94 -22.01
C THR A 217 7.50 -17.78 -22.07
N HIS A 218 6.93 -17.05 -21.13
CA HIS A 218 5.49 -16.86 -20.98
C HIS A 218 5.00 -15.56 -21.63
N GLU A 219 3.68 -15.34 -21.60
CA GLU A 219 2.99 -14.19 -22.19
C GLU A 219 3.46 -12.82 -21.67
N ILE A 220 4.15 -12.78 -20.52
CA ILE A 220 4.75 -11.55 -19.96
C ILE A 220 6.23 -11.39 -20.29
N HIS A 221 6.73 -12.10 -21.30
CA HIS A 221 8.10 -11.91 -21.75
C HIS A 221 8.38 -10.44 -22.08
N LEU A 222 9.43 -9.88 -21.48
CA LEU A 222 9.84 -8.51 -21.77
C LEU A 222 10.75 -8.51 -22.99
N GLU A 223 10.23 -8.03 -24.11
CA GLU A 223 11.02 -7.75 -25.29
C GLU A 223 11.49 -6.29 -25.27
N CYS A 224 12.79 -6.06 -25.33
CA CYS A 224 13.34 -4.69 -25.39
C CYS A 224 13.30 -4.16 -26.83
N ARG A 225 12.13 -3.85 -27.33
CA ARG A 225 11.93 -3.21 -28.65
C ARG A 225 11.18 -1.89 -28.49
N ALA A 226 11.75 -0.79 -28.94
CA ALA A 226 11.11 0.53 -28.84
C ALA A 226 9.74 0.59 -29.55
N SER A 227 9.52 -0.24 -30.58
CA SER A 227 8.23 -0.38 -31.27
C SER A 227 7.09 -0.93 -30.40
N LEU A 228 7.42 -1.52 -29.24
CA LEU A 228 6.42 -2.02 -28.28
C LEU A 228 5.91 -0.93 -27.34
N PHE A 229 6.52 0.27 -27.32
CA PHE A 229 6.02 1.37 -26.52
C PHE A 229 4.70 1.88 -27.10
N ASP A 230 3.62 1.76 -26.34
CA ASP A 230 2.28 2.14 -26.76
C ASP A 230 1.72 3.19 -25.82
N LEU A 231 1.63 4.43 -26.32
CA LEU A 231 1.13 5.57 -25.55
C LEU A 231 -0.36 5.43 -25.23
N TYR A 232 -1.15 4.76 -26.08
CA TYR A 232 -2.57 4.54 -25.82
C TYR A 232 -2.76 3.60 -24.63
N ILE A 233 -2.02 2.50 -24.59
CA ILE A 233 -2.03 1.55 -23.47
C ILE A 233 -1.54 2.25 -22.19
N LEU A 234 -0.47 3.03 -22.28
CA LEU A 234 0.03 3.80 -21.14
C LEU A 234 -1.03 4.80 -20.62
N ARG A 235 -1.73 5.47 -21.51
CA ARG A 235 -2.83 6.37 -21.14
C ARG A 235 -3.96 5.64 -20.42
N GLU A 236 -4.33 4.45 -20.83
CA GLU A 236 -5.33 3.63 -20.13
C GLU A 236 -4.83 3.18 -18.75
N ILE A 237 -3.55 2.78 -18.63
CA ILE A 237 -2.92 2.46 -17.35
C ILE A 237 -3.00 3.67 -16.40
N LEU A 238 -2.62 4.85 -16.87
CA LEU A 238 -2.66 6.09 -16.09
C LEU A 238 -4.10 6.52 -15.77
N ARG A 239 -5.04 6.36 -16.69
CA ARG A 239 -6.46 6.67 -16.47
C ARG A 239 -7.06 5.86 -15.32
N ILE A 240 -6.67 4.60 -15.19
CA ILE A 240 -7.13 3.73 -14.11
C ILE A 240 -6.28 3.92 -12.85
N GLY A 241 -4.98 4.03 -13.00
CA GLY A 241 -4.03 4.07 -11.88
C GLY A 241 -3.97 5.42 -11.17
N THR A 242 -4.02 6.54 -11.91
CA THR A 242 -3.88 7.87 -11.29
C THR A 242 -4.96 8.17 -10.25
N PRO A 243 -6.27 7.88 -10.48
CA PRO A 243 -7.27 8.08 -9.44
C PRO A 243 -7.01 7.24 -8.18
N ALA A 244 -6.52 5.99 -8.35
CA ALA A 244 -6.16 5.15 -7.20
C ALA A 244 -4.92 5.68 -6.47
N GLY A 245 -3.93 6.22 -7.21
CA GLY A 245 -2.75 6.87 -6.64
C GLY A 245 -3.10 8.14 -5.86
N VAL A 246 -3.95 9.00 -6.43
CA VAL A 246 -4.44 10.21 -5.76
C VAL A 246 -5.24 9.84 -4.51
N GLN A 247 -6.12 8.83 -4.59
CA GLN A 247 -6.85 8.33 -3.43
C GLN A 247 -5.91 7.92 -2.30
N ALA A 248 -4.86 7.14 -2.60
CA ALA A 248 -3.89 6.70 -1.61
C ALA A 248 -3.07 7.86 -1.03
N ALA A 249 -2.66 8.82 -1.85
CA ALA A 249 -1.92 10.00 -1.41
C ALA A 249 -2.78 10.89 -0.49
N VAL A 250 -4.03 11.17 -0.87
CA VAL A 250 -4.94 11.98 -0.05
C VAL A 250 -5.30 11.27 1.26
N PHE A 251 -5.39 9.93 1.25
CA PHE A 251 -5.55 9.14 2.47
C PHE A 251 -4.35 9.31 3.42
N CYS A 252 -3.12 9.29 2.91
CA CYS A 252 -1.93 9.60 3.69
C CYS A 252 -2.00 11.00 4.34
N LEU A 253 -2.38 12.02 3.56
CA LEU A 253 -2.54 13.39 4.08
C LEU A 253 -3.61 13.47 5.18
N SER A 254 -4.74 12.78 5.00
CA SER A 254 -5.80 12.71 6.02
C SER A 254 -5.31 12.09 7.33
N ASN A 255 -4.46 11.07 7.26
CA ASN A 255 -3.88 10.45 8.45
C ASN A 255 -2.89 11.39 9.17
N ILE A 256 -2.18 12.27 8.45
CA ILE A 256 -1.32 13.30 9.05
C ILE A 256 -2.16 14.30 9.89
N VAL A 257 -3.33 14.70 9.39
CA VAL A 257 -4.24 15.58 10.13
C VAL A 257 -4.70 14.93 11.44
N ILE A 258 -5.08 13.64 11.39
CA ILE A 258 -5.47 12.91 12.61
C ILE A 258 -4.27 12.75 13.56
N GLN A 259 -3.07 12.46 13.02
CA GLN A 259 -1.86 12.35 13.84
C GLN A 259 -1.53 13.67 14.57
N SER A 260 -1.74 14.82 13.92
CA SER A 260 -1.59 16.12 14.58
C SER A 260 -2.54 16.28 15.77
N ALA A 261 -3.78 15.83 15.64
CA ALA A 261 -4.74 15.82 16.75
C ALA A 261 -4.35 14.84 17.87
N ILE A 262 -3.86 13.64 17.53
CA ILE A 262 -3.30 12.69 18.51
C ILE A 262 -2.18 13.36 19.30
N ASN A 263 -1.29 14.07 18.62
CA ASN A 263 -0.15 14.75 19.24
C ASN A 263 -0.60 15.86 20.21
N SER A 264 -1.70 16.55 19.91
CA SER A 264 -2.24 17.61 20.78
C SER A 264 -2.85 17.08 22.09
N LEU A 265 -3.17 15.78 22.16
CA LEU A 265 -3.76 15.14 23.33
C LEU A 265 -2.71 14.64 24.36
N GLY A 266 -1.42 14.75 24.04
CA GLY A 266 -0.35 14.46 24.97
C GLY A 266 0.44 13.18 24.70
N ALA A 267 1.51 12.98 25.46
CA ALA A 267 2.51 11.93 25.21
C ALA A 267 1.95 10.50 25.37
N ASP A 268 1.07 10.29 26.35
CA ASP A 268 0.49 8.96 26.62
C ASP A 268 -0.40 8.50 25.45
N VAL A 269 -1.20 9.44 24.89
CA VAL A 269 -2.04 9.19 23.71
C VAL A 269 -1.21 8.93 22.46
N MET A 270 -0.10 9.66 22.29
CA MET A 270 0.85 9.43 21.21
C MET A 270 1.47 8.04 21.30
N ALA A 271 1.98 7.67 22.47
CA ALA A 271 2.60 6.37 22.71
C ALA A 271 1.60 5.22 22.50
N ALA A 272 0.39 5.37 23.04
CA ALA A 272 -0.70 4.41 22.86
C ALA A 272 -1.08 4.21 21.39
N SER A 273 -1.22 5.32 20.66
CA SER A 273 -1.56 5.30 19.24
C SER A 273 -0.46 4.64 18.38
N ALA A 274 0.80 4.88 18.69
CA ALA A 274 1.92 4.26 18.00
C ALA A 274 1.99 2.75 18.27
N ALA A 275 1.80 2.30 19.52
CA ALA A 275 1.76 0.88 19.86
C ALA A 275 0.59 0.16 19.19
N ALA A 276 -0.61 0.73 19.28
CA ALA A 276 -1.82 0.15 18.67
C ALA A 276 -1.74 0.09 17.14
N PHE A 277 -1.12 1.08 16.48
CA PHE A 277 -0.92 1.09 15.02
C PHE A 277 -0.13 -0.12 14.53
N ASN A 278 0.87 -0.58 15.27
CA ASN A 278 1.63 -1.78 14.90
C ASN A 278 0.79 -3.06 14.93
N LEU A 279 -0.32 -3.06 15.66
CA LEU A 279 -1.24 -4.18 15.74
C LEU A 279 -2.37 -4.07 14.71
N ASP A 280 -2.97 -2.89 14.55
CA ASP A 280 -4.09 -2.69 13.62
C ASP A 280 -3.65 -2.77 12.15
N ILE A 281 -2.40 -2.41 11.83
CA ILE A 281 -1.84 -2.52 10.47
C ILE A 281 -1.87 -3.96 9.92
N LEU A 282 -1.82 -4.97 10.80
CA LEU A 282 -1.91 -6.37 10.38
C LEU A 282 -3.26 -6.67 9.73
N CYS A 283 -4.37 -6.20 10.31
CA CYS A 283 -5.70 -6.35 9.71
C CYS A 283 -5.76 -5.67 8.33
N TYR A 284 -5.26 -4.44 8.23
CA TYR A 284 -5.22 -3.69 6.99
C TYR A 284 -4.45 -4.38 5.87
N ILE A 285 -3.31 -5.03 6.18
CA ILE A 285 -2.51 -5.77 5.19
C ILE A 285 -3.35 -6.87 4.53
N PHE A 286 -4.15 -7.61 5.31
CA PHE A 286 -5.02 -8.66 4.77
C PHE A 286 -6.18 -8.07 3.96
N VAL A 287 -6.84 -7.02 4.47
CA VAL A 287 -7.93 -6.34 3.75
C VAL A 287 -7.46 -5.87 2.37
N ASN A 288 -6.31 -5.23 2.30
CA ASN A 288 -5.70 -4.75 1.05
C ASN A 288 -5.30 -5.91 0.12
N ALA A 289 -4.75 -7.01 0.67
CA ALA A 289 -4.35 -8.16 -0.14
C ALA A 289 -5.54 -8.83 -0.83
N PHE A 290 -6.69 -8.97 -0.14
CA PHE A 290 -7.92 -9.48 -0.75
C PHE A 290 -8.52 -8.49 -1.76
N GLY A 291 -8.42 -7.18 -1.51
CA GLY A 291 -8.77 -6.14 -2.47
C GLY A 291 -7.99 -6.28 -3.78
N GLN A 292 -6.67 -6.41 -3.70
CA GLN A 292 -5.83 -6.64 -4.88
C GLN A 292 -6.15 -7.96 -5.59
N ALA A 293 -6.43 -9.03 -4.83
CA ALA A 293 -6.88 -10.31 -5.40
C ALA A 293 -8.20 -10.12 -6.17
N CYS A 294 -9.19 -9.45 -5.57
CA CYS A 294 -10.47 -9.16 -6.21
C CYS A 294 -10.27 -8.39 -7.53
N THR A 295 -9.49 -7.29 -7.50
CA THR A 295 -9.19 -6.47 -8.68
C THR A 295 -8.60 -7.30 -9.81
N THR A 296 -7.62 -8.15 -9.51
CA THR A 296 -6.90 -8.95 -10.52
C THR A 296 -7.80 -10.04 -11.12
N PHE A 297 -8.51 -10.80 -10.26
CA PHE A 297 -9.41 -11.85 -10.73
C PHE A 297 -10.60 -11.30 -11.51
N VAL A 298 -11.20 -10.19 -11.06
CA VAL A 298 -12.27 -9.50 -11.80
C VAL A 298 -11.73 -9.01 -13.15
N GLY A 299 -10.54 -8.39 -13.18
CA GLY A 299 -9.93 -7.90 -14.42
C GLY A 299 -9.76 -9.00 -15.46
N GLN A 300 -9.20 -10.17 -15.10
CA GLN A 300 -9.04 -11.28 -16.03
C GLN A 300 -10.39 -11.86 -16.51
N ASN A 301 -11.35 -12.06 -15.61
CA ASN A 301 -12.65 -12.62 -15.98
C ASN A 301 -13.48 -11.64 -16.81
N TYR A 302 -13.36 -10.32 -16.53
CA TYR A 302 -13.98 -9.29 -17.36
C TYR A 302 -13.37 -9.27 -18.77
N GLY A 303 -12.04 -9.37 -18.87
CA GLY A 303 -11.37 -9.51 -20.16
C GLY A 303 -11.82 -10.75 -20.95
N ALA A 304 -12.06 -11.87 -20.26
CA ALA A 304 -12.59 -13.10 -20.84
C ALA A 304 -14.10 -13.05 -21.17
N GLY A 305 -14.82 -11.97 -20.82
CA GLY A 305 -16.26 -11.82 -21.06
C GLY A 305 -17.15 -12.56 -20.05
N ASP A 306 -16.60 -13.17 -18.99
CA ASP A 306 -17.36 -13.93 -17.99
C ASP A 306 -17.83 -13.05 -16.82
N MET A 307 -18.91 -12.32 -17.07
CA MET A 307 -19.54 -11.44 -16.05
C MET A 307 -20.11 -12.23 -14.87
N ALA A 308 -20.60 -13.44 -15.10
CA ALA A 308 -21.14 -14.28 -14.03
C ALA A 308 -20.01 -14.68 -13.05
N ARG A 309 -18.84 -14.97 -13.59
CA ARG A 309 -17.66 -15.30 -12.78
C ARG A 309 -17.10 -14.06 -12.08
N CYS A 310 -17.11 -12.87 -12.69
CA CYS A 310 -16.75 -11.61 -12.03
C CYS A 310 -17.58 -11.39 -10.75
N ARG A 311 -18.90 -11.61 -10.82
CA ARG A 311 -19.79 -11.51 -9.65
C ARG A 311 -19.43 -12.50 -8.54
N ARG A 312 -19.22 -13.77 -8.92
CA ARG A 312 -18.82 -14.83 -7.97
C ARG A 312 -17.48 -14.49 -7.30
N VAL A 313 -16.53 -13.97 -8.06
CA VAL A 313 -15.23 -13.50 -7.52
C VAL A 313 -15.48 -12.41 -6.49
N GLY A 314 -16.25 -11.36 -6.81
CA GLY A 314 -16.54 -10.27 -5.88
C GLY A 314 -17.15 -10.76 -4.57
N VAL A 315 -18.17 -11.62 -4.63
CA VAL A 315 -18.82 -12.16 -3.43
C VAL A 315 -17.87 -13.06 -2.61
N ILE A 316 -17.22 -14.02 -3.29
CA ILE A 316 -16.36 -14.99 -2.59
C ILE A 316 -15.16 -14.30 -1.94
N THR A 317 -14.49 -13.37 -2.63
CA THR A 317 -13.35 -12.64 -2.06
C THR A 317 -13.77 -11.73 -0.89
N THR A 318 -14.96 -11.12 -0.96
CA THR A 318 -15.47 -10.31 0.16
C THR A 318 -15.77 -11.16 1.38
N LEU A 319 -16.42 -12.32 1.20
CA LEU A 319 -16.68 -13.24 2.31
C LEU A 319 -15.39 -13.80 2.91
N GLN A 320 -14.43 -14.18 2.06
CA GLN A 320 -13.12 -14.65 2.55
C GLN A 320 -12.38 -13.57 3.32
N ASN A 321 -12.38 -12.34 2.83
CA ASN A 321 -11.77 -11.20 3.50
C ASN A 321 -12.42 -10.95 4.86
N LEU A 322 -13.76 -11.00 4.94
CA LEU A 322 -14.49 -10.84 6.19
C LEU A 322 -14.13 -11.92 7.21
N VAL A 323 -14.09 -13.18 6.77
CA VAL A 323 -13.71 -14.30 7.65
C VAL A 323 -12.27 -14.13 8.16
N VAL A 324 -11.33 -13.78 7.29
CA VAL A 324 -9.92 -13.57 7.68
C VAL A 324 -9.78 -12.35 8.59
N CYS A 325 -10.51 -11.27 8.32
CA CYS A 325 -10.54 -10.08 9.17
C CYS A 325 -11.03 -10.40 10.59
N VAL A 326 -12.07 -11.23 10.71
CA VAL A 326 -12.57 -11.68 12.03
C VAL A 326 -11.57 -12.61 12.72
N ILE A 327 -10.99 -13.59 11.99
CA ILE A 327 -10.00 -14.53 12.55
C ILE A 327 -8.76 -13.79 13.09
N ILE A 328 -8.35 -12.71 12.47
CA ILE A 328 -7.18 -11.92 12.89
C ILE A 328 -7.58 -10.85 13.89
N GLY A 329 -8.63 -10.08 13.63
CA GLY A 329 -9.04 -8.95 14.43
C GLY A 329 -9.61 -9.33 15.79
N ALA A 330 -10.40 -10.39 15.87
CA ALA A 330 -11.00 -10.79 17.16
C ALA A 330 -9.96 -11.21 18.22
N PRO A 331 -8.94 -12.06 17.90
CA PRO A 331 -7.85 -12.32 18.84
C PRO A 331 -7.04 -11.09 19.21
N ILE A 332 -6.72 -10.23 18.23
CA ILE A 332 -5.98 -8.99 18.48
C ILE A 332 -6.76 -8.10 19.44
N LEU A 333 -8.07 -7.97 19.25
CA LEU A 333 -8.93 -7.17 20.14
C LEU A 333 -9.06 -7.81 21.53
N TYR A 334 -9.26 -9.12 21.61
CA TYR A 334 -9.41 -9.85 22.88
C TYR A 334 -8.14 -9.79 23.72
N PHE A 335 -6.98 -9.99 23.10
CA PHE A 335 -5.67 -9.96 23.78
C PHE A 335 -5.02 -8.57 23.75
N SER A 336 -5.75 -7.51 23.34
CA SER A 336 -5.20 -6.15 23.20
C SER A 336 -4.45 -5.64 24.43
N PRO A 337 -4.92 -5.83 25.69
CA PRO A 337 -4.16 -5.39 26.84
C PRO A 337 -2.81 -6.08 26.96
N SER A 338 -2.78 -7.40 26.76
CA SER A 338 -1.55 -8.20 26.83
C SER A 338 -0.58 -7.90 25.68
N LEU A 339 -1.11 -7.68 24.47
CA LEU A 339 -0.30 -7.32 23.30
C LEU A 339 0.30 -5.92 23.45
N LEU A 340 -0.45 -4.96 23.97
CA LEU A 340 0.04 -3.61 24.23
C LEU A 340 1.06 -3.59 25.38
N ALA A 341 0.89 -4.46 26.37
CA ALA A 341 1.85 -4.62 27.47
C ALA A 341 3.25 -5.10 27.01
N LEU A 342 3.38 -5.65 25.79
CA LEU A 342 4.69 -5.95 25.19
C LEU A 342 5.45 -4.69 24.78
N PHE A 343 4.75 -3.56 24.58
CA PHE A 343 5.35 -2.28 24.16
C PHE A 343 5.59 -1.35 25.35
N THR A 344 4.78 -1.43 26.40
CA THR A 344 4.85 -0.52 27.56
C THR A 344 4.23 -1.16 28.81
N SER A 345 4.75 -0.78 29.98
CA SER A 345 4.15 -1.15 31.27
C SER A 345 3.21 -0.07 31.82
N ASP A 346 3.05 1.05 31.13
CA ASP A 346 2.19 2.15 31.57
C ASP A 346 0.71 1.82 31.34
N VAL A 347 -0.04 1.80 32.43
CA VAL A 347 -1.48 1.44 32.44
C VAL A 347 -2.33 2.42 31.66
N MET A 348 -1.98 3.72 31.67
CA MET A 348 -2.73 4.75 30.92
C MET A 348 -2.52 4.58 29.42
N VAL A 349 -1.28 4.35 29.00
CA VAL A 349 -0.94 4.08 27.61
C VAL A 349 -1.63 2.82 27.10
N ILE A 350 -1.66 1.75 27.88
CA ILE A 350 -2.39 0.51 27.55
C ILE A 350 -3.89 0.81 27.41
N SER A 351 -4.50 1.57 28.32
CA SER A 351 -5.92 1.91 28.30
C SER A 351 -6.31 2.67 27.03
N TYR A 352 -5.55 3.71 26.65
CA TYR A 352 -5.76 4.43 25.40
C TYR A 352 -5.56 3.54 24.18
N GLY A 353 -4.57 2.67 24.20
CA GLY A 353 -4.31 1.70 23.12
C GLY A 353 -5.48 0.73 22.92
N VAL A 354 -6.04 0.18 23.99
CA VAL A 354 -7.23 -0.69 23.96
C VAL A 354 -8.43 0.06 23.41
N THR A 355 -8.67 1.31 23.85
CA THR A 355 -9.73 2.17 23.34
C THR A 355 -9.60 2.35 21.82
N ARG A 356 -8.42 2.71 21.32
CA ARG A 356 -8.16 2.85 19.87
C ARG A 356 -8.47 1.57 19.12
N MET A 357 -7.95 0.43 19.61
CA MET A 357 -8.17 -0.87 18.97
C MET A 357 -9.65 -1.25 18.95
N GLY A 358 -10.41 -0.92 20.00
CA GLY A 358 -11.85 -1.10 20.03
C GLY A 358 -12.55 -0.37 18.89
N TYR A 359 -12.29 0.94 18.73
CA TYR A 359 -12.89 1.72 17.66
C TYR A 359 -12.51 1.24 16.26
N ILE A 360 -11.23 0.91 16.04
CA ILE A 360 -10.74 0.57 14.70
C ILE A 360 -11.13 -0.86 14.31
N ILE A 361 -10.87 -1.87 15.15
CA ILE A 361 -11.08 -3.28 14.79
C ILE A 361 -12.58 -3.59 14.68
N LEU A 362 -13.43 -3.03 15.56
CA LEU A 362 -14.87 -3.22 15.44
C LEU A 362 -15.46 -2.57 14.19
N ALA A 363 -14.87 -1.46 13.73
CA ALA A 363 -15.28 -0.78 12.50
C ALA A 363 -14.59 -1.33 11.23
N GLU A 364 -13.60 -2.22 11.34
CA GLU A 364 -12.87 -2.77 10.20
C GLU A 364 -13.76 -3.41 9.12
N PRO A 365 -14.92 -4.03 9.41
CA PRO A 365 -15.86 -4.47 8.37
C PRO A 365 -16.35 -3.36 7.44
N LEU A 366 -16.44 -2.10 7.91
CA LEU A 366 -16.78 -0.95 7.07
C LEU A 366 -15.63 -0.60 6.13
N ASN A 367 -14.39 -0.58 6.64
CA ASN A 367 -13.19 -0.38 5.83
C ASN A 367 -13.04 -1.48 4.78
N LEU A 368 -13.29 -2.73 5.17
CA LEU A 368 -13.31 -3.87 4.25
C LEU A 368 -14.35 -3.68 3.13
N ALA A 369 -15.56 -3.22 3.45
CA ALA A 369 -16.59 -2.94 2.44
C ALA A 369 -16.13 -1.87 1.45
N ILE A 370 -15.50 -0.79 1.93
CA ILE A 370 -14.93 0.27 1.10
C ILE A 370 -13.88 -0.31 0.14
N GLU A 371 -12.92 -1.08 0.66
CA GLU A 371 -11.84 -1.64 -0.17
C GLU A 371 -12.38 -2.65 -1.18
N MET A 372 -13.29 -3.55 -0.78
CA MET A 372 -13.81 -4.60 -1.67
C MET A 372 -14.69 -4.04 -2.79
N ILE A 373 -15.54 -3.04 -2.51
CA ILE A 373 -16.36 -2.39 -3.54
C ILE A 373 -15.46 -1.62 -4.51
N SER A 374 -14.49 -0.88 -3.98
CA SER A 374 -13.52 -0.13 -4.80
C SER A 374 -12.67 -1.07 -5.66
N ALA A 375 -12.19 -2.18 -5.10
CA ALA A 375 -11.42 -3.21 -5.78
C ALA A 375 -12.22 -3.89 -6.90
N TYR A 376 -13.48 -4.21 -6.63
CA TYR A 376 -14.39 -4.80 -7.61
C TYR A 376 -14.58 -3.87 -8.81
N LEU A 377 -14.90 -2.58 -8.57
CA LEU A 377 -15.09 -1.59 -9.63
C LEU A 377 -13.79 -1.30 -10.39
N ARG A 378 -12.65 -1.28 -9.72
CA ARG A 378 -11.31 -1.15 -10.34
C ARG A 378 -11.02 -2.28 -11.32
N GLY A 379 -11.43 -3.52 -11.01
CA GLY A 379 -11.27 -4.67 -11.91
C GLY A 379 -11.94 -4.46 -13.28
N PHE A 380 -13.04 -3.72 -13.35
CA PHE A 380 -13.69 -3.30 -14.60
C PHE A 380 -13.06 -2.06 -15.26
N GLY A 381 -12.03 -1.48 -14.66
CA GLY A 381 -11.41 -0.23 -15.14
C GLY A 381 -12.07 1.05 -14.61
N ASN A 382 -13.08 0.96 -13.75
CA ASN A 382 -13.70 2.13 -13.12
C ASN A 382 -13.00 2.42 -11.78
N SER A 383 -11.95 3.23 -11.82
CA SER A 383 -11.17 3.66 -10.65
C SER A 383 -11.57 5.05 -10.16
N LEU A 384 -12.01 5.94 -11.06
CA LEU A 384 -12.29 7.34 -10.73
C LEU A 384 -13.48 7.49 -9.77
N SER A 385 -14.60 6.79 -10.06
CA SER A 385 -15.82 6.94 -9.24
C SER A 385 -15.61 6.51 -7.78
N PRO A 386 -15.05 5.31 -7.49
CA PRO A 386 -14.77 4.92 -6.11
C PRO A 386 -13.71 5.81 -5.45
N ALA A 387 -12.68 6.27 -6.20
CA ALA A 387 -11.68 7.17 -5.66
C ALA A 387 -12.28 8.50 -5.18
N LEU A 388 -13.12 9.14 -5.99
CA LEU A 388 -13.78 10.39 -5.61
C LEU A 388 -14.66 10.23 -4.36
N ILE A 389 -15.46 9.16 -4.28
CA ILE A 389 -16.31 8.91 -3.11
C ILE A 389 -15.46 8.67 -1.86
N THR A 390 -14.36 7.94 -1.99
CA THR A 390 -13.45 7.68 -0.86
C THR A 390 -12.72 8.95 -0.42
N ILE A 391 -12.25 9.78 -1.35
CA ILE A 391 -11.60 11.05 -1.03
C ILE A 391 -12.58 11.97 -0.27
N VAL A 392 -13.80 12.14 -0.76
CA VAL A 392 -14.80 12.99 -0.10
C VAL A 392 -15.26 12.37 1.22
N GLY A 393 -15.59 11.07 1.22
CA GLY A 393 -16.19 10.38 2.37
C GLY A 393 -15.19 10.12 3.51
N ILE A 394 -13.92 9.84 3.22
CA ILE A 394 -12.90 9.67 4.26
C ILE A 394 -12.20 11.00 4.53
N CYS A 395 -11.50 11.54 3.53
CA CYS A 395 -10.61 12.68 3.78
C CYS A 395 -11.41 13.96 4.01
N GLY A 396 -12.40 14.25 3.17
CA GLY A 396 -13.26 15.42 3.33
C GLY A 396 -14.00 15.39 4.66
N PHE A 397 -14.60 14.23 5.02
CA PHE A 397 -15.30 14.06 6.29
C PHE A 397 -14.37 14.24 7.49
N ARG A 398 -13.18 13.62 7.47
CA ARG A 398 -12.20 13.72 8.56
C ARG A 398 -11.72 15.14 8.77
N ILE A 399 -11.39 15.87 7.70
CA ILE A 399 -10.99 17.28 7.79
C ILE A 399 -12.11 18.12 8.38
N LEU A 400 -13.33 17.94 7.89
CA LEU A 400 -14.51 18.66 8.42
C LEU A 400 -14.76 18.33 9.90
N TYR A 401 -14.65 17.06 10.28
CA TYR A 401 -14.80 16.60 11.66
C TYR A 401 -13.75 17.22 12.58
N MET A 402 -12.51 17.24 12.13
CA MET A 402 -11.39 17.84 12.88
C MET A 402 -11.53 19.35 13.05
N TRP A 403 -12.17 20.02 12.11
CA TRP A 403 -12.42 21.44 12.18
C TRP A 403 -13.67 21.79 12.99
N ALA A 404 -14.75 21.05 12.85
CA ALA A 404 -16.06 21.42 13.41
C ALA A 404 -16.38 20.73 14.76
N VAL A 405 -15.98 19.48 14.95
CA VAL A 405 -16.38 18.65 16.10
C VAL A 405 -15.26 18.54 17.14
N PHE A 406 -14.06 18.20 16.72
CA PHE A 406 -12.95 17.96 17.64
C PHE A 406 -12.60 19.17 18.52
N PRO A 407 -12.61 20.44 18.07
CA PRO A 407 -12.34 21.59 18.93
C PRO A 407 -13.36 21.80 20.04
N ALA A 408 -14.59 21.34 19.82
CA ALA A 408 -15.66 21.44 20.82
C ALA A 408 -15.57 20.38 21.92
N ILE A 409 -15.02 19.19 21.56
CA ILE A 409 -14.87 18.05 22.47
C ILE A 409 -13.48 17.44 22.25
N PRO A 410 -12.41 18.09 22.76
CA PRO A 410 -11.04 17.62 22.53
C PRO A 410 -10.70 16.41 23.44
N SER A 411 -11.30 15.25 23.14
CA SER A 411 -11.07 14.00 23.84
C SER A 411 -10.60 12.89 22.89
N PHE A 412 -9.89 11.90 23.44
CA PHE A 412 -9.41 10.78 22.64
C PHE A 412 -10.55 9.94 22.06
N ASP A 413 -11.61 9.71 22.83
CA ASP A 413 -12.79 8.99 22.34
C ASP A 413 -13.47 9.73 21.19
N CYS A 414 -13.66 11.05 21.31
CA CYS A 414 -14.18 11.87 20.22
C CYS A 414 -13.31 11.74 18.97
N LEU A 415 -11.99 11.81 19.13
CA LEU A 415 -11.05 11.65 17.99
C LEU A 415 -11.19 10.27 17.35
N MET A 416 -11.31 9.20 18.14
CA MET A 416 -11.40 7.83 17.60
C MET A 416 -12.73 7.58 16.86
N THR A 417 -13.84 8.24 17.22
CA THR A 417 -15.12 8.09 16.51
C THR A 417 -15.05 8.55 15.05
N VAL A 418 -14.07 9.39 14.66
CA VAL A 418 -13.90 9.83 13.28
C VAL A 418 -13.67 8.66 12.31
N TYR A 419 -13.02 7.58 12.76
CA TYR A 419 -12.74 6.41 11.92
C TYR A 419 -14.03 5.68 11.53
N PRO A 420 -14.84 5.15 12.45
CA PRO A 420 -16.07 4.45 12.08
C PRO A 420 -17.06 5.35 11.34
N LEU A 421 -17.18 6.63 11.71
CA LEU A 421 -18.10 7.55 11.04
C LEU A 421 -17.69 7.82 9.59
N SER A 422 -16.42 8.13 9.33
CA SER A 422 -15.92 8.35 7.98
C SER A 422 -16.03 7.09 7.11
N TRP A 423 -15.74 5.92 7.67
CA TRP A 423 -15.91 4.66 6.98
C TRP A 423 -17.37 4.32 6.69
N PHE A 424 -18.28 4.58 7.63
CA PHE A 424 -19.70 4.36 7.41
C PHE A 424 -20.23 5.23 6.26
N VAL A 425 -19.99 6.54 6.28
CA VAL A 425 -20.40 7.46 5.21
C VAL A 425 -19.86 7.02 3.85
N THR A 426 -18.59 6.63 3.80
CA THR A 426 -17.95 6.18 2.56
C THR A 426 -18.49 4.84 2.07
N ALA A 427 -18.69 3.87 2.97
CA ALA A 427 -19.27 2.56 2.63
C ALA A 427 -20.68 2.70 2.08
N VAL A 428 -21.51 3.58 2.66
CA VAL A 428 -22.85 3.90 2.14
C VAL A 428 -22.74 4.52 0.75
N GLY A 429 -21.87 5.52 0.55
CA GLY A 429 -21.67 6.15 -0.76
C GLY A 429 -21.24 5.17 -1.84
N LEU A 430 -20.29 4.28 -1.54
CA LEU A 430 -19.84 3.24 -2.47
C LEU A 430 -20.91 2.18 -2.73
N SER A 431 -21.71 1.81 -1.72
CA SER A 431 -22.82 0.88 -1.89
C SER A 431 -23.91 1.45 -2.81
N VAL A 432 -24.21 2.74 -2.67
CA VAL A 432 -25.12 3.46 -3.58
C VAL A 432 -24.55 3.51 -5.01
N LEU A 433 -23.24 3.77 -5.16
CA LEU A 433 -22.58 3.72 -6.47
C LEU A 433 -22.71 2.33 -7.10
N LEU A 434 -22.38 1.28 -6.36
CA LEU A 434 -22.47 -0.11 -6.83
C LEU A 434 -23.90 -0.46 -7.24
N PHE A 435 -24.90 -0.04 -6.46
CA PHE A 435 -26.31 -0.25 -6.78
C PHE A 435 -26.73 0.49 -8.06
N LYS A 436 -26.35 1.75 -8.22
CA LYS A 436 -26.64 2.53 -9.45
C LYS A 436 -25.96 1.95 -10.68
N THR A 437 -24.77 1.39 -10.52
CA THR A 437 -24.00 0.80 -11.63
C THR A 437 -24.27 -0.70 -11.82
N ARG A 438 -25.20 -1.29 -11.04
CA ARG A 438 -25.49 -2.74 -11.04
C ARG A 438 -25.84 -3.30 -12.42
N LYS A 439 -26.60 -2.56 -13.25
CA LYS A 439 -26.96 -2.98 -14.61
C LYS A 439 -25.72 -3.20 -15.48
N LYS A 440 -24.69 -2.36 -15.32
CA LYS A 440 -23.46 -2.42 -16.09
C LYS A 440 -22.48 -3.47 -15.57
N TYR A 441 -22.36 -3.68 -14.25
CA TYR A 441 -21.30 -4.48 -13.63
C TYR A 441 -21.80 -5.73 -12.89
N ILE A 442 -23.11 -5.83 -12.62
CA ILE A 442 -23.69 -6.96 -11.91
C ILE A 442 -24.70 -7.72 -12.75
N LEU A 443 -25.56 -7.06 -13.49
CA LEU A 443 -26.61 -7.70 -14.28
C LEU A 443 -26.20 -7.94 -15.73
N GLY A 444 -25.23 -7.15 -16.23
CA GLY A 444 -24.43 -7.21 -17.47
C GLY A 444 -25.02 -7.63 -18.64
#